data_90d9bf44aaee35ca76b409679986f478
#
_entry.id   90d9bf44aaee35ca76b409679986f478
#
_cell.length_a   1.000
_cell.length_b   1.000
_cell.length_c   1.000
_cell.angle_alpha   90.00
_cell.angle_beta   90.00
_cell.angle_gamma   90.00
#
_symmetry.space_group_name_H-M   'P 1'
#
loop_
_entity.id
_entity.type
_entity.pdbx_description
1 polymer ?
#
loop_
_entity_poly.entity_id
_entity_poly.type
_entity_poly.pdbx_seq_one_letter_code
_entity_poly.pdbx_strand_id
1 'polypeptide(L)'
;MDNEIKISVQDVYKSFGNNHVLRGAFLEIKKGESMVVIGGSGTGKSVLIKCVIGLLKPEKGEIYIDGQEVASLKERGLNEIRKKFGMLFQWGALFDSMRVWENVSFGLRQHTRLKDIEIKDIAIEKLKLVGLRNVENLMPSELSGGMRKRVSLARAIAMEPEILLYDEPTTGLDPIMADVINELIIHLREKIKVTSIAITHDMVSAYKIADRIAMLYKGEIIEVGTPEWIRNSKNEIVQQFIQGRAEGPITREQQ
;
A
#
# COMPACT_ATOMS: atom_id res chain seq x y z
N MET A 1 -17.23 14.51 8.62
CA MET A 1 -16.34 13.77 7.71
C MET A 1 -17.24 13.00 6.77
N ASP A 2 -17.11 13.19 5.47
CA ASP A 2 -17.92 12.51 4.48
C ASP A 2 -17.75 10.99 4.62
N ASN A 3 -18.88 10.30 4.72
CA ASN A 3 -18.92 8.84 4.90
C ASN A 3 -18.79 8.14 3.52
N GLU A 4 -18.15 8.83 2.55
CA GLU A 4 -17.99 8.38 1.16
C GLU A 4 -16.99 7.22 1.09
N ILE A 5 -17.44 6.08 0.56
CA ILE A 5 -16.57 4.92 0.33
C ILE A 5 -15.71 5.16 -0.90
N LYS A 6 -14.39 5.15 -0.71
CA LYS A 6 -13.40 5.30 -1.79
C LYS A 6 -13.09 3.98 -2.47
N ILE A 7 -12.96 2.91 -1.67
CA ILE A 7 -12.65 1.56 -2.14
C ILE A 7 -13.61 0.59 -1.46
N SER A 8 -14.27 -0.26 -2.23
CA SER A 8 -15.11 -1.34 -1.72
C SER A 8 -14.69 -2.65 -2.36
N VAL A 9 -14.35 -3.63 -1.54
CA VAL A 9 -14.03 -5.01 -1.91
C VAL A 9 -15.16 -5.87 -1.38
N GLN A 10 -15.89 -6.57 -2.26
CA GLN A 10 -17.12 -7.29 -1.92
C GLN A 10 -17.00 -8.74 -2.33
N ASP A 11 -16.93 -9.63 -1.33
CA ASP A 11 -16.95 -11.08 -1.49
C ASP A 11 -15.94 -11.61 -2.53
N VAL A 12 -14.69 -11.10 -2.46
CA VAL A 12 -13.66 -11.34 -3.47
C VAL A 12 -12.97 -12.67 -3.26
N TYR A 13 -12.95 -13.49 -4.31
CA TYR A 13 -12.26 -14.78 -4.39
C TYR A 13 -11.14 -14.74 -5.43
N LYS A 14 -9.98 -15.32 -5.06
CA LYS A 14 -8.86 -15.48 -5.98
C LYS A 14 -8.05 -16.73 -5.67
N SER A 15 -7.84 -17.55 -6.70
CA SER A 15 -7.04 -18.76 -6.61
C SER A 15 -5.91 -18.78 -7.64
N PHE A 16 -4.90 -19.61 -7.39
CA PHE A 16 -3.82 -19.95 -8.31
C PHE A 16 -3.69 -21.48 -8.34
N GLY A 17 -4.27 -22.11 -9.37
CA GLY A 17 -4.47 -23.55 -9.40
C GLY A 17 -5.34 -24.00 -8.22
N ASN A 18 -4.86 -24.92 -7.42
CA ASN A 18 -5.57 -25.45 -6.25
C ASN A 18 -5.39 -24.57 -4.98
N ASN A 19 -4.59 -23.51 -5.07
CA ASN A 19 -4.36 -22.63 -3.91
C ASN A 19 -5.38 -21.48 -3.89
N HIS A 20 -6.37 -21.59 -3.00
CA HIS A 20 -7.38 -20.55 -2.77
C HIS A 20 -6.83 -19.47 -1.84
N VAL A 21 -6.40 -18.35 -2.41
CA VAL A 21 -5.69 -17.27 -1.69
C VAL A 21 -6.64 -16.26 -1.07
N LEU A 22 -7.70 -15.85 -1.79
CA LEU A 22 -8.79 -15.04 -1.24
C LEU A 22 -10.09 -15.86 -1.29
N ARG A 23 -10.87 -15.79 -0.19
CA ARG A 23 -12.02 -16.66 0.05
C ARG A 23 -13.25 -15.89 0.53
N GLY A 24 -13.63 -14.83 -0.21
CA GLY A 24 -14.73 -13.95 0.18
C GLY A 24 -14.24 -12.74 0.96
N ALA A 25 -13.10 -12.17 0.57
CA ALA A 25 -12.59 -10.98 1.22
C ALA A 25 -13.57 -9.81 1.08
N PHE A 26 -13.92 -9.18 2.22
CA PHE A 26 -14.77 -8.00 2.28
C PHE A 26 -14.05 -6.86 3.01
N LEU A 27 -13.94 -5.68 2.38
CA LEU A 27 -13.29 -4.52 2.99
C LEU A 27 -13.80 -3.22 2.37
N GLU A 28 -14.20 -2.29 3.22
CA GLU A 28 -14.55 -0.92 2.80
C GLU A 28 -13.59 0.09 3.38
N ILE A 29 -13.13 1.02 2.55
CA ILE A 29 -12.19 2.08 2.92
C ILE A 29 -12.81 3.41 2.53
N LYS A 30 -12.90 4.31 3.52
CA LYS A 30 -13.47 5.63 3.34
C LYS A 30 -12.46 6.57 2.69
N LYS A 31 -12.96 7.61 2.05
CA LYS A 31 -12.13 8.67 1.48
C LYS A 31 -11.29 9.36 2.55
N GLY A 32 -9.99 9.50 2.30
CA GLY A 32 -9.02 10.07 3.24
C GLY A 32 -8.63 9.15 4.40
N GLU A 33 -9.16 7.93 4.46
CA GLU A 33 -8.83 6.94 5.49
C GLU A 33 -7.47 6.29 5.22
N SER A 34 -6.73 5.98 6.28
CA SER A 34 -5.57 5.08 6.25
C SER A 34 -5.97 3.71 6.80
N MET A 35 -6.18 2.76 5.89
CA MET A 35 -6.44 1.37 6.21
C MET A 35 -5.14 0.57 6.21
N VAL A 36 -4.89 -0.18 7.29
CA VAL A 36 -3.77 -1.12 7.33
C VAL A 36 -4.29 -2.54 7.35
N VAL A 37 -3.83 -3.36 6.40
CA VAL A 37 -4.16 -4.79 6.35
C VAL A 37 -2.98 -5.58 6.93
N ILE A 38 -3.23 -6.23 8.06
CA ILE A 38 -2.26 -7.09 8.74
C ILE A 38 -2.56 -8.57 8.47
N GLY A 39 -1.59 -9.43 8.71
CA GLY A 39 -1.71 -10.90 8.58
C GLY A 39 -0.37 -11.56 8.31
N GLY A 40 -0.31 -12.86 8.49
CA GLY A 40 0.90 -13.65 8.28
C GLY A 40 1.44 -13.60 6.84
N SER A 41 2.66 -14.10 6.64
CA SER A 41 3.21 -14.26 5.29
C SER A 41 2.35 -15.24 4.48
N GLY A 42 2.11 -14.94 3.22
CA GLY A 42 1.32 -15.80 2.33
C GLY A 42 -0.20 -15.77 2.52
N THR A 43 -0.75 -14.97 3.44
CA THR A 43 -2.21 -14.90 3.69
C THR A 43 -3.02 -14.24 2.57
N GLY A 44 -2.38 -13.67 1.55
CA GLY A 44 -3.06 -13.06 0.41
C GLY A 44 -3.08 -11.53 0.38
N LYS A 45 -2.40 -10.83 1.33
CA LYS A 45 -2.37 -9.35 1.39
C LYS A 45 -1.96 -8.70 0.07
N SER A 46 -0.84 -9.11 -0.51
CA SER A 46 -0.37 -8.56 -1.80
C SER A 46 -1.30 -8.96 -2.97
N VAL A 47 -1.99 -10.11 -2.88
CA VAL A 47 -3.00 -10.52 -3.88
C VAL A 47 -4.21 -9.61 -3.80
N LEU A 48 -4.68 -9.28 -2.58
CA LEU A 48 -5.78 -8.34 -2.36
C LEU A 48 -5.47 -6.97 -3.00
N ILE A 49 -4.28 -6.39 -2.71
CA ILE A 49 -3.87 -5.12 -3.33
C ILE A 49 -3.83 -5.23 -4.85
N LYS A 50 -3.26 -6.31 -5.40
CA LYS A 50 -3.20 -6.51 -6.86
C LYS A 50 -4.59 -6.63 -7.50
N CYS A 51 -5.57 -7.19 -6.77
CA CYS A 51 -6.96 -7.19 -7.23
C CYS A 51 -7.55 -5.78 -7.18
N VAL A 52 -7.32 -5.02 -6.11
CA VAL A 52 -7.82 -3.63 -5.97
C VAL A 52 -7.35 -2.73 -7.11
N ILE A 53 -6.07 -2.81 -7.52
CA ILE A 53 -5.53 -1.99 -8.63
C ILE A 53 -5.80 -2.59 -10.02
N GLY A 54 -6.55 -3.70 -10.09
CA GLY A 54 -6.87 -4.36 -11.36
C GLY A 54 -5.69 -5.03 -12.07
N LEU A 55 -4.59 -5.35 -11.35
CA LEU A 55 -3.48 -6.17 -11.86
C LEU A 55 -3.82 -7.66 -11.87
N LEU A 56 -4.71 -8.08 -10.97
CA LEU A 56 -5.28 -9.42 -10.93
C LEU A 56 -6.80 -9.31 -10.98
N LYS A 57 -7.42 -10.06 -11.87
CA LYS A 57 -8.87 -10.17 -11.93
C LYS A 57 -9.32 -11.20 -10.89
N PRO A 58 -10.28 -10.87 -9.99
CA PRO A 58 -10.90 -11.84 -9.12
C PRO A 58 -11.71 -12.86 -9.92
N GLU A 59 -11.94 -14.05 -9.37
CA GLU A 59 -12.76 -15.10 -9.97
C GLU A 59 -14.24 -14.90 -9.63
N LYS A 60 -14.49 -14.34 -8.44
CA LYS A 60 -15.82 -13.95 -7.95
C LYS A 60 -15.67 -12.69 -7.09
N GLY A 61 -16.81 -12.03 -6.89
CA GLY A 61 -16.89 -10.80 -6.12
C GLY A 61 -16.56 -9.57 -6.95
N GLU A 62 -16.72 -8.42 -6.36
CA GLU A 62 -16.65 -7.13 -7.02
C GLU A 62 -15.71 -6.18 -6.27
N ILE A 63 -15.07 -5.30 -7.02
CA ILE A 63 -14.19 -4.27 -6.46
C ILE A 63 -14.58 -2.94 -7.08
N TYR A 64 -14.89 -1.97 -6.24
CA TYR A 64 -15.28 -0.64 -6.65
C TYR A 64 -14.25 0.40 -6.20
N ILE A 65 -13.92 1.32 -7.10
CA ILE A 65 -13.12 2.52 -6.83
C ILE A 65 -13.97 3.73 -7.23
N ASP A 66 -14.28 4.62 -6.30
CA ASP A 66 -15.20 5.75 -6.52
C ASP A 66 -16.54 5.30 -7.13
N GLY A 67 -17.08 4.17 -6.69
CA GLY A 67 -18.32 3.58 -7.20
C GLY A 67 -18.20 2.91 -8.57
N GLN A 68 -17.02 2.91 -9.21
CA GLN A 68 -16.79 2.24 -10.50
C GLN A 68 -16.26 0.84 -10.28
N GLU A 69 -16.94 -0.17 -10.83
CA GLU A 69 -16.56 -1.59 -10.73
C GLU A 69 -15.32 -1.86 -11.62
N VAL A 70 -14.23 -2.35 -10.98
CA VAL A 70 -12.91 -2.48 -11.60
C VAL A 70 -12.79 -3.69 -12.52
N ALA A 71 -13.35 -4.85 -12.12
CA ALA A 71 -13.14 -6.12 -12.82
C ALA A 71 -13.87 -6.19 -14.16
N SER A 72 -14.87 -5.33 -14.39
CA SER A 72 -15.61 -5.20 -15.66
C SER A 72 -14.92 -4.30 -16.68
N LEU A 73 -13.94 -3.49 -16.24
CA LEU A 73 -13.28 -2.52 -17.09
C LEU A 73 -12.39 -3.19 -18.15
N LYS A 74 -12.41 -2.60 -19.34
CA LYS A 74 -11.40 -2.89 -20.37
C LYS A 74 -10.09 -2.17 -20.02
N GLU A 75 -8.99 -2.57 -20.67
CA GLU A 75 -7.63 -2.07 -20.37
C GLU A 75 -7.54 -0.52 -20.34
N ARG A 76 -8.25 0.17 -21.23
CA ARG A 76 -8.30 1.65 -21.23
C ARG A 76 -8.91 2.19 -19.93
N GLY A 77 -10.00 1.61 -19.45
CA GLY A 77 -10.63 2.00 -18.17
C GLY A 77 -9.77 1.66 -16.97
N LEU A 78 -9.13 0.48 -17.00
CA LEU A 78 -8.17 0.07 -15.96
C LEU A 78 -6.99 1.03 -15.87
N ASN A 79 -6.49 1.53 -17.00
CA ASN A 79 -5.40 2.49 -17.01
C ASN A 79 -5.81 3.85 -16.39
N GLU A 80 -7.05 4.31 -16.59
CA GLU A 80 -7.54 5.51 -15.91
C GLU A 80 -7.69 5.29 -14.39
N ILE A 81 -8.17 4.12 -13.97
CA ILE A 81 -8.20 3.75 -12.54
C ILE A 81 -6.77 3.70 -11.97
N ARG A 82 -5.82 3.05 -12.66
CA ARG A 82 -4.42 2.93 -12.19
C ARG A 82 -3.72 4.27 -12.03
N LYS A 83 -4.06 5.29 -12.80
CA LYS A 83 -3.53 6.66 -12.63
C LYS A 83 -3.91 7.30 -11.31
N LYS A 84 -5.02 6.87 -10.68
CA LYS A 84 -5.42 7.34 -9.35
C LYS A 84 -4.53 6.79 -8.24
N PHE A 85 -3.71 5.78 -8.51
CA PHE A 85 -2.88 5.10 -7.53
C PHE A 85 -1.41 5.51 -7.61
N GLY A 86 -0.81 5.75 -6.44
CA GLY A 86 0.62 5.69 -6.24
C GLY A 86 0.99 4.43 -5.44
N MET A 87 2.11 3.80 -5.74
CA MET A 87 2.51 2.57 -5.04
C MET A 87 3.96 2.62 -4.55
N LEU A 88 4.14 2.35 -3.27
CA LEU A 88 5.42 2.04 -2.65
C LEU A 88 5.56 0.52 -2.54
N PHE A 89 6.50 -0.05 -3.26
CA PHE A 89 6.81 -1.49 -3.24
C PHE A 89 7.76 -1.84 -2.08
N GLN A 90 7.69 -3.09 -1.62
CA GLN A 90 8.48 -3.61 -0.51
C GLN A 90 9.99 -3.31 -0.63
N TRP A 91 10.58 -3.43 -1.82
CA TRP A 91 12.00 -3.16 -2.08
C TRP A 91 12.26 -1.84 -2.82
N GLY A 92 11.23 -0.96 -2.87
CA GLY A 92 11.30 0.31 -3.59
C GLY A 92 11.11 0.18 -5.09
N ALA A 93 11.53 -0.92 -5.71
CA ALA A 93 11.41 -1.20 -7.16
C ALA A 93 11.86 -0.02 -8.04
N LEU A 94 13.00 0.57 -7.72
CA LEU A 94 13.60 1.61 -8.56
C LEU A 94 14.23 0.97 -9.81
N PHE A 95 14.20 1.69 -10.91
CA PHE A 95 14.90 1.31 -12.14
C PHE A 95 16.39 1.62 -11.98
N ASP A 96 17.22 0.59 -11.90
CA ASP A 96 18.67 0.72 -11.65
C ASP A 96 19.41 1.49 -12.76
N SER A 97 18.88 1.50 -13.98
CA SER A 97 19.43 2.21 -15.12
C SER A 97 19.04 3.69 -15.21
N MET A 98 18.20 4.17 -14.26
CA MET A 98 17.68 5.54 -14.24
C MET A 98 18.19 6.29 -13.01
N ARG A 99 18.49 7.57 -13.20
CA ARG A 99 18.80 8.47 -12.06
C ARG A 99 17.60 8.63 -11.15
N VAL A 100 17.84 9.14 -9.95
CA VAL A 100 16.78 9.39 -8.95
C VAL A 100 15.65 10.23 -9.51
N TRP A 101 15.95 11.38 -10.16
CA TRP A 101 14.89 12.22 -10.72
C TRP A 101 14.10 11.52 -11.83
N GLU A 102 14.75 10.70 -12.65
CA GLU A 102 14.10 9.93 -13.71
C GLU A 102 13.18 8.84 -13.14
N ASN A 103 13.60 8.20 -12.06
CA ASN A 103 12.76 7.27 -11.32
C ASN A 103 11.51 7.96 -10.77
N VAL A 104 11.66 9.11 -10.11
CA VAL A 104 10.55 9.86 -9.53
C VAL A 104 9.58 10.32 -10.61
N SER A 105 10.10 10.79 -11.72
CA SER A 105 9.30 11.36 -12.81
C SER A 105 8.82 10.35 -13.86
N PHE A 106 9.08 9.07 -13.69
CA PHE A 106 8.74 8.05 -14.69
C PHE A 106 7.27 8.09 -15.12
N GLY A 107 6.35 8.17 -14.16
CA GLY A 107 4.92 8.29 -14.45
C GLY A 107 4.55 9.58 -15.19
N LEU A 108 5.14 10.72 -14.80
CA LEU A 108 4.92 12.00 -15.47
C LEU A 108 5.31 11.95 -16.95
N ARG A 109 6.48 11.36 -17.25
CA ARG A 109 6.97 11.20 -18.62
C ARG A 109 6.06 10.33 -19.49
N GLN A 110 5.44 9.30 -18.90
CA GLN A 110 4.55 8.38 -19.62
C GLN A 110 3.14 8.93 -19.82
N HIS A 111 2.64 9.77 -18.90
CA HIS A 111 1.22 10.13 -18.84
C HIS A 111 0.94 11.62 -19.05
N THR A 112 1.98 12.47 -19.19
CA THR A 112 1.81 13.90 -19.42
C THR A 112 2.53 14.35 -20.70
N ARG A 113 2.30 15.60 -21.10
CA ARG A 113 3.00 16.28 -22.22
C ARG A 113 3.98 17.35 -21.71
N LEU A 114 4.36 17.27 -20.44
CA LEU A 114 5.30 18.22 -19.84
C LEU A 114 6.69 18.06 -20.46
N LYS A 115 7.44 19.17 -20.50
CA LYS A 115 8.82 19.17 -20.96
C LYS A 115 9.75 18.57 -19.89
N ASP A 116 10.89 18.03 -20.29
CA ASP A 116 11.85 17.38 -19.38
C ASP A 116 12.28 18.30 -18.23
N ILE A 117 12.40 19.61 -18.44
CA ILE A 117 12.75 20.57 -17.40
C ILE A 117 11.65 20.66 -16.33
N GLU A 118 10.38 20.75 -16.76
CA GLU A 118 9.22 20.82 -15.85
C GLU A 118 9.08 19.52 -15.06
N ILE A 119 9.27 18.38 -15.73
CA ILE A 119 9.24 17.05 -15.12
C ILE A 119 10.33 16.91 -14.05
N LYS A 120 11.54 17.41 -14.34
CA LYS A 120 12.66 17.38 -13.41
C LYS A 120 12.41 18.26 -12.18
N ASP A 121 11.84 19.45 -12.37
CA ASP A 121 11.50 20.37 -11.28
C ASP A 121 10.45 19.75 -10.36
N ILE A 122 9.41 19.11 -10.90
CA ILE A 122 8.42 18.37 -10.13
C ILE A 122 9.10 17.23 -9.35
N ALA A 123 9.99 16.46 -9.97
CA ALA A 123 10.69 15.39 -9.29
C ALA A 123 11.51 15.89 -8.10
N ILE A 124 12.21 17.01 -8.25
CA ILE A 124 12.99 17.65 -7.19
C ILE A 124 12.07 18.13 -6.06
N GLU A 125 10.90 18.70 -6.39
CA GLU A 125 9.90 19.08 -5.39
C GLU A 125 9.42 17.87 -4.58
N LYS A 126 9.04 16.76 -5.26
CA LYS A 126 8.60 15.55 -4.57
C LYS A 126 9.71 14.91 -3.72
N LEU A 127 10.97 14.99 -4.17
CA LEU A 127 12.13 14.57 -3.36
C LEU A 127 12.27 15.41 -2.08
N LYS A 128 12.08 16.72 -2.16
CA LYS A 128 12.08 17.59 -0.98
C LYS A 128 10.96 17.24 0.00
N LEU A 129 9.78 16.87 -0.48
CA LEU A 129 8.65 16.43 0.35
C LEU A 129 8.97 15.18 1.17
N VAL A 130 9.80 14.30 0.65
CA VAL A 130 10.25 13.09 1.36
C VAL A 130 11.59 13.30 2.11
N GLY A 131 12.01 14.56 2.30
CA GLY A 131 13.20 14.92 3.06
C GLY A 131 14.52 14.61 2.35
N LEU A 132 14.53 14.51 1.02
CA LEU A 132 15.75 14.31 0.22
C LEU A 132 16.10 15.60 -0.54
N ARG A 133 17.40 15.97 -0.49
CA ARG A 133 17.94 17.13 -1.19
C ARG A 133 19.27 16.78 -1.85
N ASN A 134 19.53 17.33 -3.02
CA ASN A 134 20.78 17.16 -3.78
C ASN A 134 21.11 15.70 -4.15
N VAL A 135 20.08 14.86 -4.31
CA VAL A 135 20.21 13.44 -4.67
C VAL A 135 19.67 13.13 -6.07
N GLU A 136 19.11 14.11 -6.74
CA GLU A 136 18.38 13.94 -8.00
C GLU A 136 19.20 13.31 -9.10
N ASN A 137 20.52 13.54 -9.12
CA ASN A 137 21.44 13.03 -10.13
C ASN A 137 22.12 11.70 -9.77
N LEU A 138 21.90 11.19 -8.53
CA LEU A 138 22.45 9.92 -8.09
C LEU A 138 21.75 8.73 -8.78
N MET A 139 22.45 7.60 -8.83
CA MET A 139 21.89 6.31 -9.26
C MET A 139 21.35 5.56 -8.04
N PRO A 140 20.38 4.65 -8.21
CA PRO A 140 19.84 3.84 -7.10
C PRO A 140 20.91 3.07 -6.31
N SER A 141 21.99 2.65 -6.94
CA SER A 141 23.13 1.97 -6.31
C SER A 141 23.90 2.84 -5.31
N GLU A 142 23.81 4.16 -5.44
CA GLU A 142 24.47 5.13 -4.54
C GLU A 142 23.62 5.49 -3.31
N LEU A 143 22.39 4.94 -3.22
CA LEU A 143 21.44 5.26 -2.16
C LEU A 143 21.47 4.22 -1.03
N SER A 144 21.35 4.68 0.23
CA SER A 144 21.03 3.80 1.35
C SER A 144 19.64 3.19 1.23
N GLY A 145 19.34 2.12 2.00
CA GLY A 145 18.01 1.49 2.01
C GLY A 145 16.87 2.48 2.32
N GLY A 146 17.05 3.32 3.34
CA GLY A 146 16.08 4.36 3.69
C GLY A 146 15.94 5.44 2.61
N MET A 147 17.01 5.83 1.93
CA MET A 147 16.93 6.75 0.80
C MET A 147 16.19 6.13 -0.39
N ARG A 148 16.43 4.86 -0.73
CA ARG A 148 15.69 4.15 -1.78
C ARG A 148 14.18 4.12 -1.50
N LYS A 149 13.77 3.86 -0.25
CA LYS A 149 12.36 3.92 0.17
C LYS A 149 11.77 5.31 -0.04
N ARG A 150 12.49 6.37 0.38
CA ARG A 150 12.02 7.76 0.22
C ARG A 150 11.95 8.18 -1.26
N VAL A 151 12.89 7.79 -2.10
CA VAL A 151 12.82 8.02 -3.56
C VAL A 151 11.61 7.30 -4.16
N SER A 152 11.37 6.04 -3.76
CA SER A 152 10.20 5.29 -4.22
C SER A 152 8.88 5.94 -3.77
N LEU A 153 8.85 6.52 -2.57
CA LEU A 153 7.71 7.26 -2.07
C LEU A 153 7.50 8.57 -2.85
N ALA A 154 8.60 9.30 -3.16
CA ALA A 154 8.54 10.48 -4.04
C ALA A 154 7.97 10.12 -5.43
N ARG A 155 8.36 8.98 -6.00
CA ARG A 155 7.80 8.44 -7.25
C ARG A 155 6.31 8.15 -7.11
N ALA A 156 5.90 7.53 -6.00
CA ALA A 156 4.49 7.19 -5.77
C ALA A 156 3.57 8.43 -5.73
N ILE A 157 4.09 9.57 -5.23
CA ILE A 157 3.31 10.81 -5.13
C ILE A 157 3.52 11.78 -6.30
N ALA A 158 4.38 11.44 -7.28
CA ALA A 158 4.74 12.36 -8.37
C ALA A 158 3.55 12.72 -9.27
N MET A 159 2.63 11.78 -9.47
CA MET A 159 1.42 11.96 -10.28
C MET A 159 0.23 12.52 -9.48
N GLU A 160 0.45 12.94 -8.23
CA GLU A 160 -0.60 13.45 -7.33
C GLU A 160 -1.79 12.47 -7.21
N PRO A 161 -1.54 11.22 -6.78
CA PRO A 161 -2.56 10.20 -6.73
C PRO A 161 -3.64 10.50 -5.70
N GLU A 162 -4.82 9.93 -5.90
CA GLU A 162 -5.92 9.95 -4.94
C GLU A 162 -5.81 8.85 -3.88
N ILE A 163 -5.07 7.77 -4.20
CA ILE A 163 -4.91 6.59 -3.36
C ILE A 163 -3.43 6.19 -3.32
N LEU A 164 -2.89 5.94 -2.12
CA LEU A 164 -1.54 5.41 -1.94
C LEU A 164 -1.58 3.98 -1.41
N LEU A 165 -0.83 3.10 -2.07
CA LEU A 165 -0.64 1.72 -1.66
C LEU A 165 0.78 1.55 -1.12
N TYR A 166 0.89 0.98 0.09
CA TYR A 166 2.15 0.67 0.73
C TYR A 166 2.29 -0.84 0.93
N ASP A 167 3.20 -1.44 0.19
CA ASP A 167 3.53 -2.87 0.32
C ASP A 167 4.76 -3.01 1.22
N GLU A 168 4.55 -3.38 2.47
CA GLU A 168 5.58 -3.57 3.49
C GLU A 168 6.55 -2.38 3.57
N PRO A 169 6.08 -1.17 3.90
CA PRO A 169 6.86 0.07 3.75
C PRO A 169 8.13 0.12 4.59
N THR A 170 8.15 -0.55 5.76
CA THR A 170 9.25 -0.51 6.73
C THR A 170 10.14 -1.76 6.68
N THR A 171 9.78 -2.78 5.90
CA THR A 171 10.58 -4.01 5.79
C THR A 171 11.99 -3.74 5.29
N GLY A 172 12.97 -4.34 5.99
CA GLY A 172 14.41 -4.21 5.69
C GLY A 172 15.06 -2.95 6.21
N LEU A 173 14.37 -2.17 7.05
CA LEU A 173 14.90 -1.01 7.75
C LEU A 173 15.14 -1.33 9.23
N ASP A 174 16.10 -0.63 9.84
CA ASP A 174 16.24 -0.61 11.29
C ASP A 174 15.04 0.14 11.94
N PRO A 175 14.79 -0.04 13.24
CA PRO A 175 13.62 0.54 13.91
C PRO A 175 13.54 2.07 13.81
N ILE A 176 14.67 2.79 13.83
CA ILE A 176 14.70 4.25 13.74
C ILE A 176 14.28 4.68 12.33
N MET A 177 14.85 4.05 11.31
CA MET A 177 14.51 4.36 9.92
C MET A 177 13.08 3.93 9.56
N ALA A 178 12.58 2.83 10.15
CA ALA A 178 11.19 2.43 10.03
C ALA A 178 10.26 3.52 10.58
N ASP A 179 10.59 4.07 11.73
CA ASP A 179 9.82 5.16 12.34
C ASP A 179 9.83 6.43 11.48
N VAL A 180 10.98 6.79 10.90
CA VAL A 180 11.08 7.91 9.95
C VAL A 180 10.17 7.72 8.74
N ILE A 181 10.04 6.49 8.20
CA ILE A 181 9.12 6.21 7.09
C ILE A 181 7.67 6.32 7.55
N ASN A 182 7.33 5.84 8.74
CA ASN A 182 5.99 5.96 9.31
C ASN A 182 5.57 7.43 9.49
N GLU A 183 6.44 8.27 10.06
CA GLU A 183 6.21 9.72 10.16
C GLU A 183 6.00 10.36 8.78
N LEU A 184 6.78 9.94 7.79
CA LEU A 184 6.65 10.46 6.44
C LEU A 184 5.33 10.06 5.79
N ILE A 185 4.84 8.83 6.01
CA ILE A 185 3.52 8.36 5.56
C ILE A 185 2.40 9.24 6.16
N ILE A 186 2.47 9.50 7.48
CA ILE A 186 1.51 10.34 8.19
C ILE A 186 1.53 11.77 7.62
N HIS A 187 2.72 12.37 7.53
CA HIS A 187 2.88 13.74 7.02
C HIS A 187 2.36 13.89 5.58
N LEU A 188 2.67 12.95 4.70
CA LEU A 188 2.18 12.97 3.33
C LEU A 188 0.65 12.86 3.28
N ARG A 189 0.06 11.94 4.05
CA ARG A 189 -1.39 11.80 4.14
C ARG A 189 -2.07 13.11 4.54
N GLU A 190 -1.57 13.78 5.58
CA GLU A 190 -2.12 15.06 6.05
C GLU A 190 -1.99 16.16 4.99
N LYS A 191 -0.84 16.20 4.31
CA LYS A 191 -0.50 17.25 3.35
C LYS A 191 -1.28 17.14 2.04
N ILE A 192 -1.41 15.91 1.51
CA ILE A 192 -2.05 15.67 0.20
C ILE A 192 -3.45 15.04 0.31
N LYS A 193 -3.91 14.76 1.54
CA LYS A 193 -5.26 14.26 1.86
C LYS A 193 -5.67 13.00 1.07
N VAL A 194 -4.72 12.07 0.87
CA VAL A 194 -4.97 10.83 0.13
C VAL A 194 -5.62 9.76 1.00
N THR A 195 -6.36 8.87 0.37
CA THR A 195 -6.75 7.58 0.93
C THR A 195 -5.56 6.64 0.86
N SER A 196 -5.34 5.79 1.85
CA SER A 196 -4.22 4.83 1.78
C SER A 196 -4.58 3.43 2.23
N ILE A 197 -3.92 2.44 1.62
CA ILE A 197 -3.88 1.06 2.07
C ILE A 197 -2.43 0.68 2.29
N ALA A 198 -2.09 0.27 3.51
CA ALA A 198 -0.80 -0.35 3.79
C ALA A 198 -1.01 -1.83 4.09
N ILE A 199 -0.12 -2.68 3.57
CA ILE A 199 -0.03 -4.06 4.04
C ILE A 199 1.27 -4.22 4.80
N THR A 200 1.21 -4.81 5.99
CA THR A 200 2.39 -5.05 6.81
C THR A 200 2.16 -6.18 7.82
N HIS A 201 3.23 -6.76 8.29
CA HIS A 201 3.26 -7.65 9.45
C HIS A 201 3.88 -6.96 10.69
N ASP A 202 4.39 -5.73 10.52
CA ASP A 202 4.94 -4.92 11.62
C ASP A 202 3.82 -4.19 12.37
N MET A 203 3.55 -4.64 13.58
CA MET A 203 2.48 -4.07 14.40
C MET A 203 2.79 -2.67 14.92
N VAL A 204 4.06 -2.31 15.09
CA VAL A 204 4.45 -0.95 15.51
C VAL A 204 4.05 0.05 14.42
N SER A 205 4.44 -0.22 13.19
CA SER A 205 4.03 0.58 12.02
C SER A 205 2.52 0.59 11.84
N ALA A 206 1.87 -0.58 11.93
CA ALA A 206 0.41 -0.69 11.76
C ALA A 206 -0.35 0.22 12.74
N TYR A 207 -0.01 0.18 14.02
CA TYR A 207 -0.66 1.03 15.03
C TYR A 207 -0.38 2.51 14.85
N LYS A 208 0.76 2.86 14.27
CA LYS A 208 1.17 4.25 14.13
C LYS A 208 0.48 4.95 12.95
N ILE A 209 0.34 4.24 11.81
CA ILE A 209 -0.14 4.86 10.57
C ILE A 209 -1.63 4.65 10.28
N ALA A 210 -2.31 3.72 10.99
CA ALA A 210 -3.68 3.34 10.69
C ALA A 210 -4.73 4.22 11.38
N ASP A 211 -5.82 4.53 10.67
CA ASP A 211 -7.11 4.87 11.28
C ASP A 211 -7.88 3.61 11.64
N ARG A 212 -7.85 2.61 10.74
CA ARG A 212 -8.40 1.28 10.98
C ARG A 212 -7.43 0.21 10.49
N ILE A 213 -7.47 -0.92 11.19
CA ILE A 213 -6.67 -2.11 10.87
C ILE A 213 -7.64 -3.24 10.53
N ALA A 214 -7.36 -3.93 9.42
CA ALA A 214 -8.07 -5.13 8.99
C ALA A 214 -7.13 -6.34 9.09
N MET A 215 -7.57 -7.44 9.71
CA MET A 215 -6.79 -8.66 9.74
C MET A 215 -7.24 -9.63 8.66
N LEU A 216 -6.32 -9.94 7.73
CA LEU A 216 -6.50 -10.95 6.69
C LEU A 216 -5.92 -12.29 7.19
N TYR A 217 -6.80 -13.29 7.31
CA TYR A 217 -6.44 -14.64 7.71
C TYR A 217 -7.13 -15.67 6.81
N LYS A 218 -6.36 -16.63 6.28
CA LYS A 218 -6.87 -17.68 5.36
C LYS A 218 -7.71 -17.16 4.20
N GLY A 219 -7.41 -15.97 3.69
CA GLY A 219 -8.09 -15.37 2.54
C GLY A 219 -9.35 -14.57 2.89
N GLU A 220 -9.68 -14.43 4.16
CA GLU A 220 -10.84 -13.69 4.66
C GLU A 220 -10.40 -12.54 5.57
N ILE A 221 -11.14 -11.43 5.57
CA ILE A 221 -10.99 -10.37 6.57
C ILE A 221 -11.79 -10.79 7.80
N ILE A 222 -11.10 -11.20 8.86
CA ILE A 222 -11.74 -11.74 10.07
C ILE A 222 -12.09 -10.70 11.11
N GLU A 223 -11.44 -9.53 11.06
CA GLU A 223 -11.73 -8.42 11.97
C GLU A 223 -11.28 -7.09 11.36
N VAL A 224 -12.04 -6.02 11.62
CA VAL A 224 -11.72 -4.63 11.24
C VAL A 224 -12.07 -3.71 12.39
N GLY A 225 -11.14 -2.85 12.79
CA GLY A 225 -11.37 -1.89 13.86
C GLY A 225 -10.29 -0.83 13.96
N THR A 226 -10.47 0.12 14.89
CA THR A 226 -9.40 1.08 15.21
C THR A 226 -8.19 0.37 15.81
N PRO A 227 -6.99 1.00 15.85
CA PRO A 227 -5.82 0.44 16.51
C PRO A 227 -6.11 -0.03 17.96
N GLU A 228 -6.90 0.73 18.70
CA GLU A 228 -7.29 0.40 20.07
C GLU A 228 -8.23 -0.82 20.11
N TRP A 229 -9.21 -0.90 19.19
CA TRP A 229 -10.09 -2.06 19.05
C TRP A 229 -9.29 -3.34 18.80
N ILE A 230 -8.38 -3.32 17.84
CA ILE A 230 -7.56 -4.48 17.48
C ILE A 230 -6.64 -4.92 18.64
N ARG A 231 -6.05 -3.97 19.39
CA ARG A 231 -5.26 -4.29 20.59
C ARG A 231 -6.07 -5.05 21.64
N ASN A 232 -7.34 -4.70 21.80
CA ASN A 232 -8.26 -5.27 22.80
C ASN A 232 -9.19 -6.34 22.21
N SER A 233 -8.92 -6.82 21.00
CA SER A 233 -9.72 -7.86 20.34
C SER A 233 -9.87 -9.10 21.21
N LYS A 234 -11.05 -9.70 21.20
CA LYS A 234 -11.32 -10.99 21.86
C LYS A 234 -11.07 -12.19 20.94
N ASN A 235 -10.76 -11.93 19.65
CA ASN A 235 -10.46 -12.98 18.69
C ASN A 235 -9.06 -13.54 18.97
N GLU A 236 -8.97 -14.82 19.30
CA GLU A 236 -7.71 -15.49 19.67
C GLU A 236 -6.68 -15.50 18.52
N ILE A 237 -7.14 -15.55 17.25
CA ILE A 237 -6.28 -15.48 16.07
C ILE A 237 -5.63 -14.09 15.98
N VAL A 238 -6.43 -13.04 16.15
CA VAL A 238 -5.94 -11.65 16.18
C VAL A 238 -4.94 -11.47 17.32
N GLN A 239 -5.30 -11.91 18.53
CA GLN A 239 -4.44 -11.80 19.71
C GLN A 239 -3.12 -12.57 19.55
N GLN A 240 -3.15 -13.79 19.00
CA GLN A 240 -1.92 -14.53 18.73
C GLN A 240 -1.02 -13.77 17.76
N PHE A 241 -1.59 -13.22 16.69
CA PHE A 241 -0.83 -12.50 15.67
C PHE A 241 -0.19 -11.22 16.20
N ILE A 242 -0.98 -10.34 16.84
CA ILE A 242 -0.50 -9.03 17.31
C ILE A 242 0.51 -9.13 18.45
N GLN A 243 0.47 -10.21 19.22
CA GLN A 243 1.39 -10.46 20.33
C GLN A 243 2.60 -11.32 19.93
N GLY A 244 2.63 -11.84 18.70
CA GLY A 244 3.72 -12.70 18.22
C GLY A 244 3.88 -13.99 18.99
N ARG A 245 2.76 -14.55 19.53
CA ARG A 245 2.84 -15.80 20.34
C ARG A 245 3.10 -17.00 19.44
N ALA A 246 4.05 -17.83 19.85
CA ALA A 246 4.34 -19.09 19.15
C ALA A 246 3.18 -20.09 19.27
N GLU A 247 2.48 -20.12 20.42
CA GLU A 247 1.36 -21.02 20.66
C GLU A 247 0.01 -20.33 20.46
N GLY A 248 -0.89 -21.00 19.74
CA GLY A 248 -2.24 -20.51 19.52
C GLY A 248 -2.92 -21.12 18.30
N PRO A 249 -4.12 -20.65 17.94
CA PRO A 249 -4.92 -21.24 16.85
C PRO A 249 -4.19 -21.23 15.51
N ILE A 250 -3.42 -20.18 15.18
CA ILE A 250 -2.68 -20.09 13.91
C ILE A 250 -1.66 -21.24 13.75
N THR A 251 -0.93 -21.58 14.81
CA THR A 251 0.14 -22.58 14.76
C THR A 251 -0.39 -24.01 14.94
N ARG A 252 -1.48 -24.22 15.68
CA ARG A 252 -2.11 -25.54 15.84
C ARG A 252 -2.69 -26.08 14.54
N GLU A 253 -3.16 -25.21 13.66
CA GLU A 253 -3.72 -25.58 12.37
C GLU A 253 -2.66 -25.86 11.29
N GLN A 254 -1.37 -25.59 11.57
CA GLN A 254 -0.24 -25.88 10.66
C GLN A 254 0.46 -27.21 10.99
N GLN A 255 0.09 -27.85 12.09
CA GLN A 255 0.53 -29.19 12.48
C GLN A 255 -0.46 -30.26 12.03
#